data_4c1e68e31c0f1eb949a163a0c0afda30
#
_entry.id   4c1e68e31c0f1eb949a163a0c0afda30
#
_cell.length_a   1.000
_cell.length_b   1.000
_cell.length_c   1.000
_cell.angle_alpha   90.00
_cell.angle_beta   90.00
_cell.angle_gamma   90.00
#
_symmetry.space_group_name_H-M   'P 1'
#
loop_
_entity.id
_entity.type
_entity.pdbx_description
1 polymer ?
#
loop_
_entity_poly.entity_id
_entity_poly.type
_entity_poly.pdbx_seq_one_letter_code
_entity_poly.pdbx_strand_id
1 'polypeptide(L)'
;MRYDLRSVVRIAIVAPIVALLASQVFALDDIGLPIHPNAIPSSIVRKSGKGEGTQWLQVNFRAKAPYDRVVRFYRKKTGRNVQISQLDSGKLLNTLILFAKSPEDQININISGQVGKNVTEVEISRNLGGL
;
A
#
# COMPACT_ATOMS: atom_id res chain seq x y z
N MET A 1 -24.94 19.96 -25.60
CA MET A 1 -25.47 19.71 -25.22
C MET A 1 -25.47 19.69 -24.82
N ARG A 2 -25.12 19.71 -24.70
CA ARG A 2 -25.57 19.66 -24.21
C ARG A 2 -25.26 19.59 -23.63
N TYR A 3 -24.88 19.95 -23.48
CA TYR A 3 -25.12 19.83 -22.78
C TYR A 3 -24.90 19.81 -22.25
N ASP A 4 -24.57 19.66 -22.30
CA ASP A 4 -24.88 19.52 -21.74
C ASP A 4 -24.63 19.55 -21.24
N LEU A 5 -24.44 19.65 -20.99
CA LEU A 5 -24.68 19.60 -20.49
C LEU A 5 -24.54 19.49 -19.98
N ARG A 6 -24.42 19.57 -19.94
CA ARG A 6 -24.63 19.35 -19.43
C ARG A 6 -24.06 19.05 -19.07
N SER A 7 -23.72 19.19 -19.18
CA SER A 7 -23.43 18.73 -18.84
C SER A 7 -22.79 18.71 -18.64
N VAL A 8 -22.60 18.86 -18.56
CA VAL A 8 -22.21 18.56 -18.28
C VAL A 8 -21.67 18.70 -17.93
N VAL A 9 -21.52 18.96 -17.70
CA VAL A 9 -21.35 18.80 -17.32
C VAL A 9 -21.00 18.90 -16.94
N ARG A 10 -20.84 19.24 -16.82
CA ARG A 10 -20.74 19.13 -16.45
C ARG A 10 -20.10 19.00 -16.26
N ILE A 11 -19.85 19.08 -16.24
CA ILE A 11 -19.36 18.73 -16.09
C ILE A 11 -18.63 18.88 -16.05
N ALA A 12 -18.38 19.09 -15.96
CA ALA A 12 -17.94 18.90 -15.83
C ALA A 12 -17.32 19.18 -15.60
N ILE A 13 -17.08 19.48 -15.33
CA ILE A 13 -16.74 19.37 -15.05
C ILE A 13 -16.24 19.44 -14.72
N VAL A 14 -16.16 19.82 -14.66
CA VAL A 14 -15.82 19.42 -14.30
C VAL A 14 -15.25 19.25 -14.48
N ALA A 15 -15.00 19.43 -14.34
CA ALA A 15 -14.44 18.84 -14.42
C ALA A 15 -13.59 18.86 -14.72
N PRO A 16 -13.11 19.23 -14.63
CA PRO A 16 -12.00 18.62 -15.15
C PRO A 16 -10.75 18.97 -14.57
N ILE A 17 -10.56 19.89 -14.04
CA ILE A 17 -9.49 20.11 -13.27
C ILE A 17 -9.25 19.17 -12.30
N VAL A 18 -10.17 18.77 -11.94
CA VAL A 18 -10.20 17.82 -11.00
C VAL A 18 -9.57 16.55 -11.46
N ALA A 19 -9.53 16.33 -12.73
CA ALA A 19 -8.95 15.15 -13.25
C ALA A 19 -7.47 15.05 -12.96
N LEU A 20 -6.79 16.16 -13.02
CA LEU A 20 -5.38 16.15 -12.76
C LEU A 20 -5.07 15.81 -11.34
N LEU A 21 -5.78 16.40 -10.42
CA LEU A 21 -5.57 16.12 -9.03
C LEU A 21 -5.91 14.68 -8.72
N ALA A 22 -6.94 14.18 -9.33
CA ALA A 22 -7.34 12.81 -9.10
C ALA A 22 -6.23 11.85 -9.51
N SER A 23 -5.52 12.14 -10.60
CA SER A 23 -4.44 11.28 -11.04
C SER A 23 -3.33 11.23 -10.01
N GLN A 24 -3.00 12.36 -9.42
CA GLN A 24 -1.98 12.40 -8.41
C GLN A 24 -2.39 11.64 -7.16
N VAL A 25 -3.64 11.77 -6.79
CA VAL A 25 -4.13 11.06 -5.63
C VAL A 25 -4.09 9.56 -5.86
N PHE A 26 -4.46 9.09 -7.05
CA PHE A 26 -4.38 7.69 -7.36
C PHE A 26 -2.95 7.17 -7.30
N ALA A 27 -2.00 7.93 -7.79
CA ALA A 27 -0.61 7.51 -7.75
C ALA A 27 -0.13 7.34 -6.32
N LEU A 28 -0.55 8.22 -5.42
CA LEU A 28 -0.15 8.15 -4.04
C LEU A 28 -0.85 7.04 -3.27
N ASP A 29 -2.07 6.70 -3.68
CA ASP A 29 -2.84 5.69 -2.99
C ASP A 29 -2.63 4.30 -3.56
N ASP A 30 -1.98 4.19 -4.69
CA ASP A 30 -1.88 2.92 -5.38
C ASP A 30 -0.67 2.12 -4.92
N ILE A 31 -0.68 1.71 -3.68
CA ILE A 31 0.34 0.83 -3.15
C ILE A 31 0.09 -0.61 -3.60
N GLY A 32 -1.07 -0.90 -4.17
CA GLY A 32 -1.38 -2.21 -4.71
C GLY A 32 -1.96 -3.21 -3.72
N LEU A 33 -2.06 -2.83 -2.46
CA LEU A 33 -2.63 -3.67 -1.41
C LEU A 33 -3.45 -2.80 -0.46
N PRO A 34 -4.46 -3.35 0.17
CA PRO A 34 -5.25 -2.57 1.12
C PRO A 34 -4.47 -2.30 2.40
N ILE A 35 -4.77 -1.17 3.03
CA ILE A 35 -4.27 -0.89 4.35
C ILE A 35 -5.13 -1.70 5.32
N HIS A 36 -4.49 -2.32 6.31
CA HIS A 36 -5.20 -3.16 7.27
C HIS A 36 -6.37 -2.39 7.89
N PRO A 37 -7.54 -3.02 8.04
CA PRO A 37 -8.73 -2.32 8.57
C PRO A 37 -8.54 -1.74 9.96
N ASN A 38 -7.62 -2.27 10.75
CA ASN A 38 -7.35 -1.75 12.09
C ASN A 38 -6.16 -0.80 12.14
N ALA A 39 -5.75 -0.26 10.99
CA ALA A 39 -4.68 0.73 10.96
C ALA A 39 -5.10 1.96 11.77
N ILE A 40 -4.16 2.47 12.55
CA ILE A 40 -4.37 3.70 13.32
C ILE A 40 -4.21 4.86 12.34
N PRO A 41 -5.28 5.61 12.04
CA PRO A 41 -5.23 6.62 10.97
C PRO A 41 -4.11 7.64 11.14
N SER A 42 -3.85 8.08 12.36
CA SER A 42 -2.81 9.07 12.60
C SER A 42 -1.40 8.54 12.40
N SER A 43 -1.23 7.22 12.29
CA SER A 43 0.07 6.62 12.09
C SER A 43 0.40 6.40 10.61
N ILE A 44 -0.53 6.62 9.71
CA ILE A 44 -0.34 6.33 8.29
C ILE A 44 0.54 7.40 7.66
N VAL A 45 1.68 6.99 7.11
CA VAL A 45 2.63 7.88 6.43
C VAL A 45 2.85 7.33 5.03
N ARG A 46 2.69 8.18 4.02
CA ARG A 46 2.89 7.80 2.63
C ARG A 46 4.06 8.57 2.06
N LYS A 47 4.90 7.88 1.30
CA LYS A 47 6.05 8.48 0.64
C LYS A 47 6.13 7.96 -0.78
N SER A 48 6.72 8.74 -1.67
CA SER A 48 6.95 8.31 -3.05
C SER A 48 8.13 9.04 -3.62
N GLY A 49 8.71 8.49 -4.67
CA GLY A 49 9.82 9.11 -5.36
C GLY A 49 9.98 8.53 -6.75
N LYS A 50 10.80 9.21 -7.57
CA LYS A 50 11.12 8.78 -8.92
C LYS A 50 12.60 8.84 -9.14
N GLY A 51 13.12 7.82 -9.83
CA GLY A 51 14.48 7.82 -10.35
C GLY A 51 14.40 7.67 -11.86
N GLU A 52 15.53 7.40 -12.50
CA GLU A 52 15.55 7.18 -13.93
C GLU A 52 14.84 5.85 -14.24
N GLY A 53 13.71 5.95 -14.91
CA GLY A 53 12.95 4.76 -15.30
C GLY A 53 12.30 4.01 -14.15
N THR A 54 12.38 4.53 -12.93
CA THR A 54 11.83 3.85 -11.75
C THR A 54 10.93 4.78 -10.96
N GLN A 55 10.01 4.18 -10.26
CA GLN A 55 9.13 4.90 -9.33
C GLN A 55 8.93 4.01 -8.12
N TRP A 56 8.92 4.60 -6.93
CA TRP A 56 8.65 3.84 -5.72
C TRP A 56 7.58 4.52 -4.89
N LEU A 57 6.84 3.69 -4.19
CA LEU A 57 5.80 4.13 -3.26
C LEU A 57 6.00 3.37 -1.96
N GLN A 58 5.68 4.01 -0.85
CA GLN A 58 5.82 3.39 0.46
C GLN A 58 4.73 3.87 1.38
N VAL A 59 4.16 2.96 2.15
CA VAL A 59 3.18 3.27 3.17
C VAL A 59 3.62 2.60 4.45
N ASN A 60 3.69 3.38 5.54
CA ASN A 60 4.00 2.86 6.85
C ASN A 60 2.82 3.16 7.76
N PHE A 61 2.48 2.23 8.62
CA PHE A 61 1.43 2.47 9.61
C PHE A 61 1.54 1.46 10.75
N ARG A 62 0.83 1.75 11.83
CA ARG A 62 0.63 0.81 12.93
C ARG A 62 -0.81 0.32 12.88
N ALA A 63 -1.00 -0.97 13.09
CA ALA A 63 -2.32 -1.57 13.13
C ALA A 63 -2.62 -1.98 14.57
N LYS A 64 -3.84 -1.69 15.02
CA LYS A 64 -4.27 -2.07 16.36
C LYS A 64 -4.80 -3.49 16.32
N ALA A 65 -3.89 -4.41 16.14
CA ALA A 65 -4.16 -5.84 16.01
C ALA A 65 -2.90 -6.63 16.35
N PRO A 66 -3.02 -7.87 16.82
CA PRO A 66 -1.83 -8.69 17.11
C PRO A 66 -1.11 -9.08 15.81
N TYR A 67 0.18 -9.32 15.95
CA TYR A 67 1.08 -9.62 14.85
C TYR A 67 0.56 -10.72 13.92
N ASP A 68 0.16 -11.85 14.47
CA ASP A 68 -0.25 -12.98 13.66
C ASP A 68 -1.52 -12.70 12.85
N ARG A 69 -2.40 -11.85 13.36
CA ARG A 69 -3.60 -11.46 12.63
C ARG A 69 -3.25 -10.58 11.43
N VAL A 70 -2.31 -9.67 11.62
CA VAL A 70 -1.86 -8.79 10.53
C VAL A 70 -1.15 -9.61 9.46
N VAL A 71 -0.28 -10.53 9.86
CA VAL A 71 0.41 -11.41 8.93
C VAL A 71 -0.60 -12.22 8.12
N ARG A 72 -1.60 -12.78 8.78
CA ARG A 72 -2.61 -13.60 8.12
C ARG A 72 -3.41 -12.79 7.11
N PHE A 73 -3.72 -11.55 7.46
CA PHE A 73 -4.45 -10.65 6.56
C PHE A 73 -3.66 -10.46 5.25
N TYR A 74 -2.37 -10.13 5.35
CA TYR A 74 -1.57 -9.86 4.15
C TYR A 74 -1.23 -11.13 3.37
N ARG A 75 -1.04 -12.25 4.04
CA ARG A 75 -0.84 -13.51 3.33
C ARG A 75 -2.07 -13.86 2.49
N LYS A 76 -3.25 -13.57 3.01
CA LYS A 76 -4.48 -13.81 2.27
C LYS A 76 -4.60 -12.89 1.06
N LYS A 77 -4.15 -11.64 1.20
CA LYS A 77 -4.23 -10.66 0.10
C LYS A 77 -3.22 -10.93 -0.99
N THR A 78 -2.07 -11.46 -0.65
CA THR A 78 -1.01 -11.70 -1.64
C THR A 78 -1.11 -13.09 -2.31
N GLY A 79 -1.79 -14.04 -1.69
CA GLY A 79 -1.96 -15.35 -2.29
C GLY A 79 -0.76 -16.27 -2.10
N ARG A 80 -0.61 -17.22 -3.02
CA ARG A 80 0.36 -18.30 -2.88
C ARG A 80 1.70 -18.06 -3.54
N ASN A 81 1.74 -17.27 -4.60
CA ASN A 81 2.97 -17.07 -5.37
C ASN A 81 3.79 -15.93 -4.78
N VAL A 82 4.24 -16.12 -3.55
CA VAL A 82 5.01 -15.13 -2.81
C VAL A 82 6.14 -15.80 -2.07
N GLN A 83 7.17 -15.03 -1.76
CA GLN A 83 8.23 -15.49 -0.88
C GLN A 83 8.00 -14.90 0.50
N ILE A 84 8.06 -15.74 1.52
CA ILE A 84 7.82 -15.32 2.89
C ILE A 84 9.03 -15.70 3.72
N SER A 85 9.57 -14.72 4.45
CA SER A 85 10.62 -14.94 5.43
C SER A 85 10.11 -14.52 6.78
N GLN A 86 10.31 -15.36 7.78
CA GLN A 86 9.98 -15.04 9.15
C GLN A 86 11.22 -15.09 10.01
N LEU A 87 11.36 -14.10 10.86
CA LEU A 87 12.48 -14.03 11.78
C LEU A 87 11.94 -13.73 13.16
N ASP A 88 12.13 -14.68 14.06
CA ASP A 88 11.71 -14.52 15.44
C ASP A 88 12.96 -14.41 16.30
N SER A 89 13.05 -13.36 17.10
CA SER A 89 14.17 -13.14 17.98
C SER A 89 13.65 -12.79 19.37
N GLY A 90 13.51 -13.80 20.21
CA GLY A 90 12.93 -13.62 21.53
C GLY A 90 11.50 -13.18 21.44
N LYS A 91 11.22 -11.98 21.93
CA LYS A 91 9.86 -11.41 21.86
C LYS A 91 9.59 -10.66 20.57
N LEU A 92 10.61 -10.45 19.75
CA LEU A 92 10.46 -9.68 18.50
C LEU A 92 10.10 -10.62 17.36
N LEU A 93 9.10 -10.24 16.60
CA LEU A 93 8.58 -11.02 15.49
C LEU A 93 8.62 -10.17 14.23
N ASN A 94 9.04 -10.77 13.12
CA ASN A 94 9.12 -10.07 11.85
C ASN A 94 8.77 -11.01 10.71
N THR A 95 7.94 -10.55 9.80
CA THR A 95 7.62 -11.27 8.58
C THR A 95 7.85 -10.34 7.39
N LEU A 96 8.54 -10.85 6.38
CA LEU A 96 8.73 -10.15 5.12
C LEU A 96 8.04 -10.96 4.04
N ILE A 97 7.15 -10.33 3.30
CA ILE A 97 6.43 -10.94 2.17
C ILE A 97 6.88 -10.22 0.90
N LEU A 98 7.41 -10.98 -0.04
CA LEU A 98 7.83 -10.47 -1.34
C LEU A 98 6.85 -10.95 -2.40
N PHE A 99 6.21 -10.00 -3.08
CA PHE A 99 5.15 -10.28 -4.04
C PHE A 99 5.43 -9.51 -5.33
N ALA A 100 5.65 -10.23 -6.42
CA ALA A 100 5.89 -9.63 -7.72
C ALA A 100 4.66 -9.79 -8.59
N LYS A 101 4.06 -8.67 -8.99
CA LYS A 101 2.97 -8.70 -9.97
C LYS A 101 3.54 -8.92 -11.37
N SER A 102 4.74 -8.40 -11.61
CA SER A 102 5.49 -8.58 -12.85
C SER A 102 6.95 -8.28 -12.52
N PRO A 103 7.89 -8.52 -13.43
CA PRO A 103 9.30 -8.16 -13.16
C PRO A 103 9.49 -6.67 -12.87
N GLU A 104 8.63 -5.81 -13.43
CA GLU A 104 8.72 -4.37 -13.23
C GLU A 104 7.82 -3.85 -12.12
N ASP A 105 7.11 -4.72 -11.41
CA ASP A 105 6.16 -4.29 -10.40
C ASP A 105 6.26 -5.21 -9.19
N GLN A 106 7.05 -4.81 -8.20
CA GLN A 106 7.32 -5.63 -7.03
C GLN A 106 6.87 -4.94 -5.76
N ILE A 107 6.24 -5.70 -4.89
CA ILE A 107 5.71 -5.21 -3.62
C ILE A 107 6.36 -6.00 -2.49
N ASN A 108 6.83 -5.27 -1.48
CA ASN A 108 7.39 -5.85 -0.27
C ASN A 108 6.53 -5.43 0.92
N ILE A 109 6.22 -6.37 1.79
CA ILE A 109 5.48 -6.09 3.00
C ILE A 109 6.34 -6.51 4.18
N ASN A 110 6.65 -5.58 5.06
CA ASN A 110 7.43 -5.85 6.25
C ASN A 110 6.52 -5.65 7.46
N ILE A 111 6.31 -6.72 8.22
CA ILE A 111 5.41 -6.71 9.36
C ILE A 111 6.21 -7.02 10.61
N SER A 112 6.17 -6.11 11.59
CA SER A 112 6.94 -6.22 12.80
C SER A 112 6.05 -6.11 14.03
N GLY A 113 6.27 -6.98 14.99
CA GLY A 113 5.48 -6.97 16.21
C GLY A 113 6.24 -7.57 17.38
N GLN A 114 5.55 -7.68 18.49
CA GLN A 114 6.08 -8.31 19.70
C GLN A 114 5.07 -9.29 20.24
N VAL A 115 5.57 -10.37 20.83
CA VAL A 115 4.71 -11.37 21.45
C VAL A 115 3.84 -10.70 22.52
N GLY A 116 2.54 -10.97 22.47
CA GLY A 116 1.59 -10.48 23.47
C GLY A 116 1.15 -9.04 23.30
N LYS A 117 1.60 -8.34 22.25
CA LYS A 117 1.20 -6.97 22.02
C LYS A 117 0.06 -6.92 20.97
N ASN A 118 -0.80 -5.92 21.11
CA ASN A 118 -1.93 -5.71 20.20
C ASN A 118 -1.68 -4.58 19.21
N VAL A 119 -0.43 -4.24 18.99
CA VAL A 119 -0.07 -3.23 17.99
C VAL A 119 1.05 -3.81 17.14
N THR A 120 0.89 -3.71 15.83
CA THR A 120 1.82 -4.27 14.86
C THR A 120 2.19 -3.18 13.86
N GLU A 121 3.47 -3.11 13.51
CA GLU A 121 3.95 -2.13 12.54
C GLU A 121 4.01 -2.76 11.16
N VAL A 122 3.58 -2.01 10.16
CA VAL A 122 3.53 -2.48 8.78
C VAL A 122 4.18 -1.45 7.87
N GLU A 123 5.01 -1.95 6.98
CA GLU A 123 5.60 -1.13 5.93
C GLU A 123 5.36 -1.84 4.60
N ILE A 124 4.70 -1.17 3.67
CA ILE A 124 4.46 -1.71 2.33
C ILE A 124 5.21 -0.83 1.35
N SER A 125 6.06 -1.44 0.52
CA SER A 125 6.82 -0.74 -0.51
C SER A 125 6.48 -1.32 -1.86
N ARG A 126 6.34 -0.45 -2.86
CA ARG A 126 6.09 -0.88 -4.23
C ARG A 126 7.11 -0.22 -5.12
N ASN A 127 7.78 -1.02 -5.96
CA ASN A 127 8.76 -0.54 -6.91
C ASN A 127 8.26 -0.82 -8.31
N LEU A 128 8.20 0.22 -9.13
CA LEU A 128 7.68 0.16 -10.49
C LEU A 128 8.78 0.50 -11.49
N GLY A 129 8.86 -0.32 -12.54
CA GLY A 129 9.79 -0.07 -13.64
C GLY A 129 11.20 -0.50 -13.36
N GLY A 130 12.07 -0.06 -14.20
CA GLY A 130 13.44 0.02 -13.91
C GLY A 130 14.29 -1.17 -13.81
N LEU A 131 14.26 -2.00 -14.67
CA LEU A 131 15.30 -3.00 -14.70
C LEU A 131 16.25 -2.73 -15.84
#